data_2c1fd9ca119a547326e4aaa919be9589
#
_entry.id   2c1fd9ca119a547326e4aaa919be9589
#
_cell.length_a   1.000
_cell.length_b   1.000
_cell.length_c   1.000
_cell.angle_alpha   90.00
_cell.angle_beta   90.00
_cell.angle_gamma   90.00
#
_symmetry.space_group_name_H-M   'P 1'
#
loop_
_entity.id
_entity.type
_entity.pdbx_description
1 polymer ?
#
loop_
_entity_poly.entity_id
_entity_poly.type
_entity_poly.pdbx_seq_one_letter_code
_entity_poly.pdbx_strand_id
1 'polypeptide(L)'
;QLKKEGNDAFNAKNYPVAYAKFSEYLKQTNNQDSATAYYCGIAADEVKKYAEAVTFFDIAIQKKFNIGNAYARKALALDAQKKTAEYVATLEEGLKVDPKNKTMVKNYGLHYLKAGLAAQKAGKAEEAEDCFKKVIPLDHKQYKTNALYSLGVLCYNDGANILKKAAPLANSDADKYAAEKEKADGRFKEALDYLEEAAKISPENENVKKMLPQVKAVMK
;
A
#
# COMPACT_ATOMS: atom_id res chain seq x y z
N GLN A 1 35.51 -12.93 17.69
CA GLN A 1 35.22 -14.34 17.39
C GLN A 1 33.73 -14.53 17.08
N LEU A 2 32.77 -14.16 17.94
CA LEU A 2 31.34 -14.33 17.77
C LEU A 2 30.76 -13.76 16.44
N LYS A 3 31.19 -12.54 16.07
CA LYS A 3 30.77 -11.93 14.80
C LYS A 3 31.21 -12.74 13.59
N LYS A 4 32.44 -13.26 13.59
CA LYS A 4 32.95 -14.11 12.52
C LYS A 4 32.16 -15.42 12.42
N GLU A 5 31.98 -16.11 13.55
CA GLU A 5 31.17 -17.35 13.60
C GLU A 5 29.74 -17.12 13.11
N GLY A 6 29.13 -15.97 13.48
CA GLY A 6 27.82 -15.58 13.01
C GLY A 6 27.79 -15.34 11.50
N ASN A 7 28.79 -14.66 10.94
CA ASN A 7 28.90 -14.43 9.50
C ASN A 7 29.08 -15.75 8.73
N ASP A 8 29.95 -16.63 9.22
CA ASP A 8 30.21 -17.93 8.60
C ASP A 8 28.91 -18.78 8.58
N ALA A 9 28.18 -18.79 9.70
CA ALA A 9 26.90 -19.50 9.81
C ALA A 9 25.82 -18.87 8.90
N PHE A 10 25.77 -17.53 8.82
CA PHE A 10 24.82 -16.82 7.96
C PHE A 10 25.08 -17.13 6.48
N ASN A 11 26.34 -17.10 6.05
CA ASN A 11 26.74 -17.44 4.68
C ASN A 11 26.43 -18.91 4.34
N ALA A 12 26.55 -19.80 5.32
CA ALA A 12 26.15 -21.20 5.21
C ALA A 12 24.62 -21.41 5.32
N LYS A 13 23.82 -20.33 5.48
CA LYS A 13 22.36 -20.36 5.72
C LYS A 13 21.95 -21.12 6.99
N ASN A 14 22.87 -21.28 7.93
CA ASN A 14 22.58 -21.82 9.25
C ASN A 14 22.06 -20.70 10.16
N TYR A 15 20.83 -20.28 9.90
CA TYR A 15 20.22 -19.13 10.57
C TYR A 15 20.04 -19.30 12.09
N PRO A 16 19.75 -20.51 12.63
CA PRO A 16 19.73 -20.70 14.08
C PRO A 16 21.06 -20.35 14.76
N VAL A 17 22.17 -20.82 14.19
CA VAL A 17 23.50 -20.53 14.71
C VAL A 17 23.88 -19.05 14.47
N ALA A 18 23.58 -18.52 13.29
CA ALA A 18 23.85 -17.10 12.98
C ALA A 18 23.12 -16.19 13.96
N TYR A 19 21.83 -16.43 14.22
CA TYR A 19 21.06 -15.66 15.19
C TYR A 19 21.67 -15.73 16.60
N ALA A 20 22.01 -16.92 17.08
CA ALA A 20 22.61 -17.09 18.40
C ALA A 20 23.91 -16.29 18.54
N LYS A 21 24.83 -16.41 17.56
CA LYS A 21 26.13 -15.75 17.58
C LYS A 21 26.01 -14.22 17.42
N PHE A 22 25.19 -13.74 16.51
CA PHE A 22 24.98 -12.31 16.31
C PHE A 22 24.29 -11.66 17.51
N SER A 23 23.27 -12.29 18.09
CA SER A 23 22.57 -11.74 19.26
C SER A 23 23.47 -11.68 20.48
N GLU A 24 24.33 -12.66 20.69
CA GLU A 24 25.31 -12.62 21.76
C GLU A 24 26.36 -11.51 21.53
N TYR A 25 26.89 -11.40 20.32
CA TYR A 25 27.82 -10.33 19.96
C TYR A 25 27.21 -8.93 20.18
N LEU A 26 25.97 -8.73 19.75
CA LEU A 26 25.27 -7.45 19.92
C LEU A 26 25.04 -7.09 21.38
N LYS A 27 24.73 -8.08 22.25
CA LYS A 27 24.66 -7.86 23.70
C LYS A 27 25.98 -7.38 24.28
N GLN A 28 27.12 -8.02 23.87
CA GLN A 28 28.43 -7.64 24.34
C GLN A 28 28.87 -6.26 23.85
N THR A 29 28.36 -5.81 22.71
CA THR A 29 28.72 -4.51 22.11
C THR A 29 27.65 -3.44 22.34
N ASN A 30 26.69 -3.66 23.21
CA ASN A 30 25.56 -2.76 23.46
C ASN A 30 24.85 -2.31 22.17
N ASN A 31 24.66 -3.23 21.24
CA ASN A 31 23.99 -3.00 19.94
C ASN A 31 24.66 -1.93 19.05
N GLN A 32 25.97 -1.73 19.17
CA GLN A 32 26.67 -0.68 18.41
C GLN A 32 26.87 -1.02 16.93
N ASP A 33 26.87 -2.28 16.55
CA ASP A 33 27.11 -2.74 15.18
C ASP A 33 25.81 -2.86 14.39
N SER A 34 25.48 -1.82 13.64
CA SER A 34 24.24 -1.74 12.84
C SER A 34 24.16 -2.78 11.72
N ALA A 35 25.29 -3.12 11.11
CA ALA A 35 25.33 -4.15 10.07
C ALA A 35 25.02 -5.53 10.67
N THR A 36 25.67 -5.86 11.79
CA THR A 36 25.39 -7.11 12.49
C THR A 36 23.94 -7.17 13.00
N ALA A 37 23.39 -6.04 13.48
CA ALA A 37 21.97 -5.97 13.87
C ALA A 37 21.05 -6.28 12.67
N TYR A 38 21.31 -5.70 11.51
CA TYR A 38 20.52 -5.99 10.30
C TYR A 38 20.55 -7.49 9.93
N TYR A 39 21.73 -8.11 9.91
CA TYR A 39 21.86 -9.55 9.60
C TYR A 39 21.31 -10.45 10.71
N CYS A 40 21.40 -10.02 11.98
CA CYS A 40 20.74 -10.69 13.10
C CYS A 40 19.20 -10.66 12.95
N GLY A 41 18.66 -9.52 12.53
CA GLY A 41 17.22 -9.40 12.20
C GLY A 41 16.80 -10.38 11.11
N ILE A 42 17.59 -10.53 10.04
CA ILE A 42 17.32 -11.52 8.99
C ILE A 42 17.37 -12.95 9.57
N ALA A 43 18.40 -13.30 10.33
CA ALA A 43 18.53 -14.62 10.91
C ALA A 43 17.38 -14.92 11.91
N ALA A 44 16.94 -13.93 12.68
CA ALA A 44 15.77 -14.04 13.57
C ALA A 44 14.48 -14.29 12.79
N ASP A 45 14.25 -13.57 11.68
CA ASP A 45 13.10 -13.74 10.80
C ASP A 45 13.04 -15.15 10.21
N GLU A 46 14.15 -15.65 9.69
CA GLU A 46 14.28 -17.02 9.13
C GLU A 46 14.00 -18.13 10.16
N VAL A 47 14.29 -17.87 11.43
CA VAL A 47 13.94 -18.81 12.52
C VAL A 47 12.60 -18.46 13.19
N LYS A 48 11.80 -17.61 12.56
CA LYS A 48 10.45 -17.19 12.98
C LYS A 48 10.40 -16.46 14.33
N LYS A 49 11.50 -15.87 14.75
CA LYS A 49 11.58 -14.99 15.92
C LYS A 49 11.25 -13.55 15.51
N TYR A 50 10.02 -13.34 15.06
CA TYR A 50 9.61 -12.10 14.42
C TYR A 50 9.68 -10.87 15.34
N ALA A 51 9.43 -11.02 16.63
CA ALA A 51 9.51 -9.90 17.58
C ALA A 51 10.96 -9.44 17.75
N GLU A 52 11.90 -10.38 17.87
CA GLU A 52 13.32 -10.10 17.93
C GLU A 52 13.83 -9.53 16.60
N ALA A 53 13.36 -10.05 15.47
CA ALA A 53 13.70 -9.51 14.15
C ALA A 53 13.33 -8.02 14.05
N VAL A 54 12.12 -7.64 14.47
CA VAL A 54 11.67 -6.23 14.52
C VAL A 54 12.65 -5.38 15.34
N THR A 55 13.02 -5.84 16.54
CA THR A 55 13.98 -5.13 17.40
C THR A 55 15.32 -4.89 16.73
N PHE A 56 15.85 -5.89 16.03
CA PHE A 56 17.14 -5.75 15.33
C PHE A 56 17.05 -4.86 14.09
N PHE A 57 15.93 -4.90 13.37
CA PHE A 57 15.72 -3.96 12.27
C PHE A 57 15.57 -2.53 12.77
N ASP A 58 14.96 -2.30 13.94
CA ASP A 58 14.88 -0.96 14.56
C ASP A 58 16.28 -0.41 14.87
N ILE A 59 17.21 -1.23 15.37
CA ILE A 59 18.61 -0.84 15.59
C ILE A 59 19.26 -0.43 14.27
N ALA A 60 19.07 -1.21 13.21
CA ALA A 60 19.60 -0.91 11.89
C ALA A 60 19.05 0.41 11.32
N ILE A 61 17.73 0.66 11.49
CA ILE A 61 17.05 1.90 11.06
C ILE A 61 17.60 3.11 11.83
N GLN A 62 17.64 3.03 13.16
CA GLN A 62 18.16 4.12 14.01
C GLN A 62 19.61 4.50 13.67
N LYS A 63 20.43 3.50 13.36
CA LYS A 63 21.83 3.68 12.99
C LYS A 63 22.05 3.89 11.49
N LYS A 64 20.99 4.08 10.74
CA LYS A 64 21.00 4.38 9.30
C LYS A 64 21.73 3.35 8.43
N PHE A 65 21.65 2.07 8.80
CA PHE A 65 22.20 0.99 8.00
C PHE A 65 21.11 0.32 7.14
N ASN A 66 21.30 0.32 5.83
CA ASN A 66 20.42 -0.32 4.84
C ASN A 66 18.92 -0.02 5.08
N ILE A 67 18.61 1.26 5.34
CA ILE A 67 17.36 1.74 5.92
C ILE A 67 16.14 1.24 5.15
N GLY A 68 16.11 1.38 3.82
CA GLY A 68 14.97 0.97 3.00
C GLY A 68 14.66 -0.52 3.16
N ASN A 69 15.69 -1.37 3.08
CA ASN A 69 15.51 -2.81 3.28
C ASN A 69 15.19 -3.18 4.74
N ALA A 70 15.72 -2.42 5.71
CA ALA A 70 15.41 -2.64 7.12
C ALA A 70 13.93 -2.36 7.41
N TYR A 71 13.36 -1.26 6.89
CA TYR A 71 11.92 -1.00 6.95
C TYR A 71 11.11 -2.09 6.26
N ALA A 72 11.50 -2.49 5.05
CA ALA A 72 10.80 -3.53 4.30
C ALA A 72 10.73 -4.85 5.08
N ARG A 73 11.84 -5.29 5.66
CA ARG A 73 11.91 -6.52 6.45
C ARG A 73 11.20 -6.42 7.80
N LYS A 74 11.32 -5.27 8.49
CA LYS A 74 10.55 -4.98 9.70
C LYS A 74 9.05 -5.11 9.44
N ALA A 75 8.57 -4.50 8.35
CA ALA A 75 7.17 -4.60 7.97
C ALA A 75 6.73 -6.06 7.77
N LEU A 76 7.51 -6.87 7.02
CA LEU A 76 7.17 -8.28 6.82
C LEU A 76 7.16 -9.08 8.13
N ALA A 77 8.09 -8.82 9.05
CA ALA A 77 8.08 -9.44 10.37
C ALA A 77 6.87 -9.04 11.23
N LEU A 78 6.36 -7.82 11.07
CA LEU A 78 5.12 -7.35 11.71
C LEU A 78 3.87 -8.00 11.09
N ASP A 79 3.85 -8.16 9.76
CA ASP A 79 2.78 -8.86 9.05
C ASP A 79 2.68 -10.33 9.49
N ALA A 80 3.83 -11.01 9.61
CA ALA A 80 3.90 -12.39 10.13
C ALA A 80 3.34 -12.52 11.57
N GLN A 81 3.42 -11.46 12.36
CA GLN A 81 2.81 -11.35 13.70
C GLN A 81 1.34 -10.92 13.65
N LYS A 82 0.75 -10.68 12.47
CA LYS A 82 -0.60 -10.14 12.27
C LYS A 82 -0.82 -8.75 12.90
N LYS A 83 0.24 -7.98 13.07
CA LYS A 83 0.22 -6.62 13.60
C LYS A 83 -0.03 -5.61 12.47
N THR A 84 -1.24 -5.66 11.89
CA THR A 84 -1.57 -4.93 10.66
C THR A 84 -1.36 -3.42 10.77
N ALA A 85 -1.73 -2.80 11.89
CA ALA A 85 -1.55 -1.36 12.06
C ALA A 85 -0.07 -0.95 12.07
N GLU A 86 0.77 -1.68 12.81
CA GLU A 86 2.22 -1.44 12.86
C GLU A 86 2.89 -1.74 11.51
N TYR A 87 2.45 -2.79 10.82
CA TYR A 87 2.89 -3.13 9.47
C TYR A 87 2.67 -1.98 8.49
N VAL A 88 1.45 -1.43 8.42
CA VAL A 88 1.11 -0.34 7.52
C VAL A 88 1.90 0.93 7.87
N ALA A 89 1.96 1.31 9.15
CA ALA A 89 2.74 2.46 9.59
C ALA A 89 4.23 2.32 9.23
N THR A 90 4.79 1.12 9.38
CA THR A 90 6.20 0.84 9.01
C THR A 90 6.43 0.98 7.51
N LEU A 91 5.49 0.54 6.67
CA LEU A 91 5.58 0.73 5.21
C LEU A 91 5.49 2.22 4.85
N GLU A 92 4.59 2.99 5.48
CA GLU A 92 4.44 4.42 5.24
C GLU A 92 5.72 5.20 5.60
N GLU A 93 6.32 4.91 6.75
CA GLU A 93 7.60 5.51 7.15
C GLU A 93 8.73 5.12 6.20
N GLY A 94 8.82 3.84 5.87
CA GLY A 94 9.84 3.34 4.97
C GLY A 94 9.76 3.93 3.56
N LEU A 95 8.56 4.12 3.02
CA LEU A 95 8.34 4.75 1.71
C LEU A 95 8.69 6.24 1.68
N LYS A 96 8.65 6.94 2.82
CA LYS A 96 9.17 8.33 2.92
C LYS A 96 10.69 8.37 2.77
N VAL A 97 11.39 7.32 3.20
CA VAL A 97 12.84 7.22 3.16
C VAL A 97 13.33 6.62 1.84
N ASP A 98 12.67 5.57 1.37
CA ASP A 98 12.97 4.86 0.12
C ASP A 98 11.69 4.62 -0.69
N PRO A 99 11.20 5.64 -1.43
CA PRO A 99 9.92 5.56 -2.16
C PRO A 99 9.95 4.58 -3.34
N LYS A 100 11.14 4.09 -3.74
CA LYS A 100 11.31 3.13 -4.83
C LYS A 100 11.59 1.70 -4.35
N ASN A 101 11.58 1.45 -3.07
CA ASN A 101 11.78 0.11 -2.54
C ASN A 101 10.69 -0.84 -3.02
N LYS A 102 11.07 -1.77 -3.89
CA LYS A 102 10.12 -2.66 -4.57
C LYS A 102 9.25 -3.48 -3.61
N THR A 103 9.83 -3.92 -2.49
CA THR A 103 9.10 -4.71 -1.48
C THR A 103 8.05 -3.85 -0.79
N MET A 104 8.40 -2.63 -0.38
CA MET A 104 7.45 -1.74 0.28
C MET A 104 6.38 -1.24 -0.67
N VAL A 105 6.73 -0.82 -1.89
CA VAL A 105 5.77 -0.41 -2.94
C VAL A 105 4.77 -1.53 -3.22
N LYS A 106 5.26 -2.77 -3.38
CA LYS A 106 4.39 -3.93 -3.63
C LYS A 106 3.43 -4.16 -2.45
N ASN A 107 3.95 -4.25 -1.24
CA ASN A 107 3.15 -4.62 -0.08
C ASN A 107 2.15 -3.53 0.29
N TYR A 108 2.55 -2.26 0.25
CA TYR A 108 1.66 -1.12 0.49
C TYR A 108 0.57 -1.01 -0.57
N GLY A 109 0.95 -1.11 -1.84
CA GLY A 109 0.00 -1.04 -2.95
C GLY A 109 -1.03 -2.16 -2.90
N LEU A 110 -0.61 -3.41 -2.67
CA LEU A 110 -1.53 -4.55 -2.54
C LEU A 110 -2.44 -4.43 -1.32
N HIS A 111 -1.91 -3.96 -0.18
CA HIS A 111 -2.71 -3.75 1.03
C HIS A 111 -3.88 -2.78 0.76
N TYR A 112 -3.58 -1.59 0.23
CA TYR A 112 -4.61 -0.58 0.02
C TYR A 112 -5.53 -0.88 -1.17
N LEU A 113 -5.04 -1.49 -2.24
CA LEU A 113 -5.94 -1.98 -3.32
C LEU A 113 -6.94 -3.00 -2.78
N LYS A 114 -6.48 -3.96 -1.99
CA LYS A 114 -7.35 -4.98 -1.38
C LYS A 114 -8.34 -4.37 -0.39
N ALA A 115 -7.88 -3.46 0.46
CA ALA A 115 -8.74 -2.76 1.43
C ALA A 115 -9.80 -1.91 0.72
N GLY A 116 -9.42 -1.16 -0.31
CA GLY A 116 -10.34 -0.34 -1.10
C GLY A 116 -11.41 -1.17 -1.81
N LEU A 117 -11.03 -2.29 -2.43
CA LEU A 117 -12.00 -3.21 -3.05
C LEU A 117 -12.95 -3.83 -2.02
N ALA A 118 -12.46 -4.16 -0.83
CA ALA A 118 -13.31 -4.68 0.25
C ALA A 118 -14.28 -3.62 0.76
N ALA A 119 -13.84 -2.39 0.96
CA ALA A 119 -14.68 -1.25 1.36
C ALA A 119 -15.74 -0.94 0.28
N GLN A 120 -15.34 -0.92 -1.00
CA GLN A 120 -16.26 -0.72 -2.12
C GLN A 120 -17.36 -1.80 -2.14
N LYS A 121 -16.98 -3.07 -1.98
CA LYS A 121 -17.93 -4.19 -1.91
C LYS A 121 -18.87 -4.09 -0.70
N ALA A 122 -18.42 -3.52 0.39
CA ALA A 122 -19.20 -3.26 1.60
C ALA A 122 -20.07 -1.99 1.51
N GLY A 123 -20.06 -1.26 0.39
CA GLY A 123 -20.81 -0.01 0.22
C GLY A 123 -20.20 1.21 0.94
N LYS A 124 -18.99 1.10 1.44
CA LYS A 124 -18.24 2.16 2.16
C LYS A 124 -17.43 2.99 1.15
N ALA A 125 -18.11 3.86 0.42
CA ALA A 125 -17.51 4.59 -0.70
C ALA A 125 -16.33 5.48 -0.29
N GLU A 126 -16.46 6.26 0.78
CA GLU A 126 -15.40 7.15 1.28
C GLU A 126 -14.15 6.36 1.69
N GLU A 127 -14.33 5.27 2.45
CA GLU A 127 -13.22 4.40 2.88
C GLU A 127 -12.50 3.77 1.67
N ALA A 128 -13.27 3.36 0.64
CA ALA A 128 -12.71 2.83 -0.59
C ALA A 128 -11.91 3.89 -1.36
N GLU A 129 -12.43 5.09 -1.47
CA GLU A 129 -11.79 6.23 -2.14
C GLU A 129 -10.47 6.58 -1.47
N ASP A 130 -10.43 6.68 -0.15
CA ASP A 130 -9.23 6.95 0.63
C ASP A 130 -8.17 5.87 0.43
N CYS A 131 -8.57 4.60 0.42
CA CYS A 131 -7.65 3.49 0.16
C CYS A 131 -7.03 3.58 -1.24
N PHE A 132 -7.82 3.81 -2.28
CA PHE A 132 -7.30 3.90 -3.65
C PHE A 132 -6.39 5.13 -3.85
N LYS A 133 -6.72 6.28 -3.25
CA LYS A 133 -5.89 7.48 -3.30
C LYS A 133 -4.50 7.28 -2.72
N LYS A 134 -4.33 6.42 -1.70
CA LYS A 134 -3.03 6.08 -1.13
C LYS A 134 -2.12 5.31 -2.09
N VAL A 135 -2.67 4.67 -3.11
CA VAL A 135 -1.91 3.90 -4.11
C VAL A 135 -1.38 4.78 -5.25
N ILE A 136 -2.06 5.88 -5.57
CA ILE A 136 -1.72 6.75 -6.71
C ILE A 136 -0.26 7.28 -6.66
N PRO A 137 0.30 7.70 -5.51
CA PRO A 137 1.65 8.23 -5.43
C PRO A 137 2.76 7.19 -5.67
N LEU A 138 2.43 5.89 -5.64
CA LEU A 138 3.43 4.83 -5.76
C LEU A 138 4.06 4.80 -7.16
N ASP A 139 5.37 4.57 -7.21
CA ASP A 139 6.09 4.35 -8.47
C ASP A 139 5.87 2.90 -8.98
N HIS A 140 4.60 2.62 -9.34
CA HIS A 140 4.22 1.30 -9.86
C HIS A 140 3.05 1.42 -10.85
N LYS A 141 3.35 1.35 -12.14
CA LYS A 141 2.40 1.53 -13.25
C LYS A 141 1.09 0.76 -13.03
N GLN A 142 1.17 -0.54 -12.82
CA GLN A 142 -0.03 -1.39 -12.69
C GLN A 142 -0.90 -1.04 -11.48
N TYR A 143 -0.29 -0.79 -10.31
CA TYR A 143 -1.06 -0.45 -9.10
C TYR A 143 -1.74 0.91 -9.25
N LYS A 144 -1.02 1.89 -9.78
CA LYS A 144 -1.57 3.22 -10.06
C LYS A 144 -2.74 3.15 -11.04
N THR A 145 -2.59 2.42 -12.15
CA THR A 145 -3.68 2.20 -13.12
C THR A 145 -4.90 1.55 -12.47
N ASN A 146 -4.69 0.52 -11.64
CA ASN A 146 -5.78 -0.18 -10.96
C ASN A 146 -6.51 0.73 -9.96
N ALA A 147 -5.78 1.56 -9.22
CA ALA A 147 -6.37 2.51 -8.28
C ALA A 147 -7.19 3.59 -9.00
N LEU A 148 -6.65 4.18 -10.05
CA LEU A 148 -7.34 5.18 -10.87
C LEU A 148 -8.60 4.60 -11.54
N TYR A 149 -8.50 3.40 -12.09
CA TYR A 149 -9.67 2.70 -12.63
C TYR A 149 -10.75 2.48 -11.57
N SER A 150 -10.37 2.00 -10.39
CA SER A 150 -11.32 1.74 -9.29
C SER A 150 -11.97 3.03 -8.80
N LEU A 151 -11.23 4.14 -8.71
CA LEU A 151 -11.78 5.47 -8.40
C LEU A 151 -12.75 5.93 -9.48
N GLY A 152 -12.39 5.77 -10.75
CA GLY A 152 -13.28 6.11 -11.86
C GLY A 152 -14.60 5.35 -11.81
N VAL A 153 -14.56 4.04 -11.55
CA VAL A 153 -15.77 3.20 -11.38
C VAL A 153 -16.57 3.62 -10.16
N LEU A 154 -15.90 3.92 -9.05
CA LEU A 154 -16.56 4.36 -7.81
C LEU A 154 -17.32 5.68 -8.01
N CYS A 155 -16.66 6.67 -8.60
CA CYS A 155 -17.27 7.96 -8.89
C CYS A 155 -18.43 7.85 -9.89
N TYR A 156 -18.29 7.04 -10.94
CA TYR A 156 -19.36 6.78 -11.90
C TYR A 156 -20.59 6.16 -11.23
N ASN A 157 -20.40 5.13 -10.41
CA ASN A 157 -21.49 4.47 -9.70
C ASN A 157 -22.17 5.41 -8.70
N ASP A 158 -21.43 6.27 -8.04
CA ASP A 158 -21.97 7.28 -7.13
C ASP A 158 -22.84 8.30 -7.89
N GLY A 159 -22.34 8.86 -8.98
CA GLY A 159 -23.11 9.75 -9.84
C GLY A 159 -24.41 9.11 -10.36
N ALA A 160 -24.33 7.85 -10.82
CA ALA A 160 -25.50 7.09 -11.27
C ALA A 160 -26.51 6.85 -10.14
N ASN A 161 -26.06 6.57 -8.93
CA ASN A 161 -26.90 6.40 -7.75
C ASN A 161 -27.57 7.71 -7.33
N ILE A 162 -26.87 8.85 -7.40
CA ILE A 162 -27.44 10.18 -7.15
C ILE A 162 -28.58 10.44 -8.12
N LEU A 163 -28.35 10.26 -9.44
CA LEU A 163 -29.42 10.47 -10.45
C LEU A 163 -30.61 9.53 -10.24
N LYS A 164 -30.36 8.26 -9.95
CA LYS A 164 -31.44 7.29 -9.67
C LYS A 164 -32.30 7.72 -8.50
N LYS A 165 -31.71 8.22 -7.42
CA LYS A 165 -32.44 8.72 -6.25
C LYS A 165 -33.17 10.03 -6.54
N ALA A 166 -32.62 10.88 -7.39
CA ALA A 166 -33.17 12.15 -7.76
C ALA A 166 -34.34 12.02 -8.79
N ALA A 167 -34.42 10.92 -9.54
CA ALA A 167 -35.38 10.73 -10.61
C ALA A 167 -36.84 11.08 -10.23
N PRO A 168 -37.39 10.72 -9.03
CA PRO A 168 -38.75 11.13 -8.62
C PRO A 168 -38.90 12.65 -8.48
N LEU A 169 -37.84 13.40 -8.24
CA LEU A 169 -37.87 14.85 -8.06
C LEU A 169 -38.08 15.60 -9.40
N ALA A 170 -37.76 14.97 -10.53
CA ALA A 170 -37.82 15.61 -11.84
C ALA A 170 -39.22 16.23 -12.14
N ASN A 171 -40.28 15.63 -11.64
CA ASN A 171 -41.67 16.09 -11.83
C ASN A 171 -42.25 16.77 -10.60
N SER A 172 -41.68 16.62 -9.41
CA SER A 172 -42.24 17.13 -8.14
C SER A 172 -41.49 18.34 -7.58
N ASP A 173 -40.20 18.49 -7.87
CA ASP A 173 -39.32 19.57 -7.35
C ASP A 173 -38.13 19.76 -8.30
N ALA A 174 -38.31 20.56 -9.33
CA ALA A 174 -37.32 20.77 -10.39
C ALA A 174 -36.00 21.37 -9.88
N ASP A 175 -36.06 22.26 -8.87
CA ASP A 175 -34.86 22.90 -8.31
C ASP A 175 -33.99 21.89 -7.54
N LYS A 176 -34.64 21.03 -6.74
CA LYS A 176 -33.91 19.95 -6.06
C LYS A 176 -33.36 18.92 -7.05
N TYR A 177 -34.12 18.58 -8.09
CA TYR A 177 -33.58 17.71 -9.13
C TYR A 177 -32.34 18.28 -9.80
N ALA A 178 -32.40 19.59 -10.17
CA ALA A 178 -31.26 20.26 -10.77
C ALA A 178 -30.00 20.25 -9.84
N ALA A 179 -30.20 20.51 -8.56
CA ALA A 179 -29.10 20.45 -7.58
C ALA A 179 -28.50 19.03 -7.43
N GLU A 180 -29.34 17.99 -7.40
CA GLU A 180 -28.83 16.62 -7.35
C GLU A 180 -28.16 16.20 -8.66
N LYS A 181 -28.68 16.67 -9.81
CA LYS A 181 -28.05 16.44 -11.11
C LYS A 181 -26.65 17.08 -11.18
N GLU A 182 -26.48 18.31 -10.70
CA GLU A 182 -25.18 18.97 -10.64
C GLU A 182 -24.16 18.17 -9.80
N LYS A 183 -24.57 17.61 -8.66
CA LYS A 183 -23.74 16.71 -7.84
C LYS A 183 -23.33 15.46 -8.63
N ALA A 184 -24.26 14.84 -9.32
CA ALA A 184 -23.99 13.68 -10.15
C ALA A 184 -23.03 13.99 -11.29
N ASP A 185 -23.23 15.11 -11.98
CA ASP A 185 -22.37 15.58 -13.06
C ASP A 185 -20.92 15.83 -12.54
N GLY A 186 -20.78 16.35 -11.32
CA GLY A 186 -19.49 16.49 -10.63
C GLY A 186 -18.79 15.14 -10.43
N ARG A 187 -19.53 14.13 -9.98
CA ARG A 187 -18.97 12.77 -9.81
C ARG A 187 -18.62 12.11 -11.14
N PHE A 188 -19.40 12.32 -12.20
CA PHE A 188 -19.05 11.82 -13.55
C PHE A 188 -17.80 12.51 -14.10
N LYS A 189 -17.62 13.80 -13.83
CA LYS A 189 -16.40 14.51 -14.20
C LYS A 189 -15.16 13.94 -13.49
N GLU A 190 -15.25 13.71 -12.18
CA GLU A 190 -14.18 13.04 -11.42
C GLU A 190 -13.87 11.65 -11.99
N ALA A 191 -14.92 10.87 -12.34
CA ALA A 191 -14.77 9.57 -12.97
C ALA A 191 -14.00 9.67 -14.29
N LEU A 192 -14.34 10.67 -15.12
CA LEU A 192 -13.65 10.92 -16.38
C LEU A 192 -12.18 11.23 -16.16
N ASP A 193 -11.86 12.14 -15.25
CA ASP A 193 -10.50 12.57 -14.95
C ASP A 193 -9.62 11.38 -14.52
N TYR A 194 -10.11 10.54 -13.61
CA TYR A 194 -9.40 9.33 -13.17
C TYR A 194 -9.18 8.33 -14.31
N LEU A 195 -10.20 8.08 -15.13
CA LEU A 195 -10.09 7.12 -16.22
C LEU A 195 -9.21 7.64 -17.37
N GLU A 196 -9.20 8.93 -17.65
CA GLU A 196 -8.29 9.53 -18.62
C GLU A 196 -6.83 9.47 -18.14
N GLU A 197 -6.58 9.70 -16.86
CA GLU A 197 -5.25 9.51 -16.28
C GLU A 197 -4.82 8.03 -16.37
N ALA A 198 -5.71 7.10 -16.03
CA ALA A 198 -5.44 5.66 -16.17
C ALA A 198 -5.13 5.28 -17.63
N ALA A 199 -5.86 5.82 -18.60
CA ALA A 199 -5.64 5.58 -20.03
C ALA A 199 -4.30 6.14 -20.51
N LYS A 200 -3.85 7.31 -20.01
CA LYS A 200 -2.52 7.85 -20.32
C LYS A 200 -1.39 6.96 -19.81
N ILE A 201 -1.56 6.37 -18.62
CA ILE A 201 -0.55 5.48 -18.01
C ILE A 201 -0.54 4.11 -18.69
N SER A 202 -1.70 3.54 -18.99
CA SER A 202 -1.87 2.20 -19.55
C SER A 202 -2.93 2.18 -20.64
N PRO A 203 -2.60 2.68 -21.86
CA PRO A 203 -3.55 2.75 -22.97
C PRO A 203 -4.08 1.37 -23.40
N GLU A 204 -3.32 0.32 -23.11
CA GLU A 204 -3.67 -1.07 -23.41
C GLU A 204 -4.66 -1.70 -22.41
N ASN A 205 -4.95 -1.03 -21.29
CA ASN A 205 -5.80 -1.61 -20.24
C ASN A 205 -7.25 -1.76 -20.71
N GLU A 206 -7.70 -3.00 -20.87
CA GLU A 206 -9.02 -3.32 -21.40
C GLU A 206 -10.18 -2.83 -20.55
N ASN A 207 -10.02 -2.79 -19.23
CA ASN A 207 -11.06 -2.30 -18.33
C ASN A 207 -11.25 -0.78 -18.48
N VAL A 208 -10.16 -0.04 -18.61
CA VAL A 208 -10.18 1.41 -18.85
C VAL A 208 -10.80 1.70 -20.23
N LYS A 209 -10.40 0.96 -21.28
CA LYS A 209 -10.97 1.09 -22.63
C LYS A 209 -12.47 0.88 -22.66
N LYS A 210 -13.00 -0.06 -21.87
CA LYS A 210 -14.43 -0.34 -21.80
C LYS A 210 -15.21 0.70 -21.01
N MET A 211 -14.62 1.22 -19.92
CA MET A 211 -15.33 2.12 -19.00
C MET A 211 -15.32 3.57 -19.47
N LEU A 212 -14.23 4.05 -20.07
CA LEU A 212 -14.09 5.44 -20.49
C LEU A 212 -15.16 5.93 -21.45
N PRO A 213 -15.56 5.17 -22.52
CA PRO A 213 -16.66 5.57 -23.39
C PRO A 213 -18.03 5.66 -22.67
N GLN A 214 -18.26 4.80 -21.66
CA GLN A 214 -19.51 4.82 -20.87
C GLN A 214 -19.62 6.12 -20.07
N VAL A 215 -18.54 6.54 -19.41
CA VAL A 215 -18.51 7.81 -18.68
C VAL A 215 -18.69 8.99 -19.64
N LYS A 216 -18.04 9.00 -20.79
CA LYS A 216 -18.20 10.05 -21.81
C LYS A 216 -19.64 10.13 -22.37
N ALA A 217 -20.35 9.01 -22.40
CA ALA A 217 -21.73 8.98 -22.89
C ALA A 217 -22.73 9.65 -21.94
N VAL A 218 -22.53 9.55 -20.63
CA VAL A 218 -23.45 10.18 -19.63
C VAL A 218 -23.18 11.67 -19.42
N MET A 219 -22.07 12.20 -19.96
CA MET A 219 -21.68 13.61 -19.86
C MET A 219 -22.08 14.42 -21.11
N LYS A 220 -22.73 13.80 -22.08
CA LYS A 220 -23.28 14.47 -23.27
C LYS A 220 -24.72 14.91 -23.02
#